data_935eb22e003c9c6ac08255d21f509778
#
_entry.id   935eb22e003c9c6ac08255d21f509778
#
_cell.length_a   1.000
_cell.length_b   1.000
_cell.length_c   1.000
_cell.angle_alpha   90.00
_cell.angle_beta   90.00
_cell.angle_gamma   90.00
#
_symmetry.space_group_name_H-M   'P 1'
#
loop_
_entity.id
_entity.type
_entity.pdbx_description
1 polymer ?
#
loop_
_entity_poly.entity_id
_entity_poly.type
_entity_poly.pdbx_seq_one_letter_code
_entity_poly.pdbx_strand_id
1 'polypeptide(L)'
;EEWDIKIMPQRWGETPWNFLPQDDPLRKRFIGGLDPNRQPEIWIQVTVPNEFQPVGQYNIGVTAGIETTVMPAEFIEGMNRMNLNLISSRFGVEVAKASSFEKRDNKTNQVIGQVNLEKPLEVLFEGLNLETYYKKPQSSGLLKDIKEDFCFLFTGHWLPGKFGEDRKDVATLITTFLETFKGLG
;
A
#
# COMPACT_ATOMS: atom_id res chain seq x y z
N GLU A 1 -22.19 9.27 20.34
CA GLU A 1 -22.76 9.30 18.97
C GLU A 1 -22.11 8.19 18.15
N GLU A 2 -22.91 7.40 17.46
CA GLU A 2 -22.40 6.33 16.61
C GLU A 2 -22.23 6.86 15.18
N TRP A 3 -21.04 6.67 14.60
CA TRP A 3 -20.76 7.04 13.22
C TRP A 3 -21.49 6.12 12.24
N ASP A 4 -22.18 6.68 11.27
CA ASP A 4 -22.74 5.91 10.14
C ASP A 4 -21.63 5.62 9.11
N ILE A 5 -20.87 4.56 9.35
CA ILE A 5 -19.75 4.16 8.49
C ILE A 5 -20.26 3.21 7.40
N LYS A 6 -19.98 3.56 6.15
CA LYS A 6 -20.19 2.71 4.96
C LYS A 6 -18.84 2.31 4.38
N ILE A 7 -18.76 1.13 3.80
CA ILE A 7 -17.56 0.59 3.16
C ILE A 7 -17.90 0.34 1.69
N MET A 8 -17.19 1.03 0.80
CA MET A 8 -17.29 0.83 -0.64
C MET A 8 -16.04 0.11 -1.14
N PRO A 9 -16.11 -1.20 -1.40
CA PRO A 9 -14.96 -1.94 -1.90
C PRO A 9 -14.59 -1.46 -3.29
N GLN A 10 -13.31 -1.21 -3.52
CA GLN A 10 -12.78 -0.91 -4.85
C GLN A 10 -12.43 -2.21 -5.57
N ARG A 11 -12.62 -2.23 -6.89
CA ARG A 11 -12.16 -3.34 -7.73
C ARG A 11 -10.66 -3.18 -7.97
N TRP A 12 -9.89 -3.94 -7.21
CA TRP A 12 -8.45 -3.89 -7.26
C TRP A 12 -7.88 -5.30 -7.49
N GLY A 13 -7.46 -5.57 -8.72
CA GLY A 13 -6.94 -6.87 -9.13
C GLY A 13 -7.92 -8.03 -8.89
N GLU A 14 -7.37 -9.19 -8.60
CA GLU A 14 -8.10 -10.44 -8.34
C GLU A 14 -8.34 -10.69 -6.84
N THR A 15 -8.51 -9.64 -6.05
CA THR A 15 -8.73 -9.75 -4.61
C THR A 15 -10.04 -10.50 -4.33
N PRO A 16 -10.02 -11.59 -3.55
CA PRO A 16 -11.23 -12.32 -3.23
C PRO A 16 -12.17 -11.47 -2.36
N TRP A 17 -13.42 -11.37 -2.80
CA TRP A 17 -14.47 -10.61 -2.09
C TRP A 17 -15.01 -11.35 -0.85
N ASN A 18 -14.61 -12.61 -0.65
CA ASN A 18 -15.13 -13.50 0.41
C ASN A 18 -14.19 -13.62 1.62
N PHE A 19 -13.33 -12.66 1.85
CA PHE A 19 -12.38 -12.71 2.97
C PHE A 19 -13.05 -12.54 4.35
N LEU A 20 -14.25 -11.92 4.41
CA LEU A 20 -15.02 -11.85 5.65
C LEU A 20 -16.04 -12.99 5.73
N PRO A 21 -16.22 -13.62 6.90
CA PRO A 21 -17.31 -14.55 7.18
C PRO A 21 -18.68 -13.96 6.80
N GLN A 22 -19.66 -14.81 6.47
CA GLN A 22 -20.98 -14.33 6.05
C GLN A 22 -21.74 -13.57 7.15
N ASP A 23 -21.49 -13.92 8.40
CA ASP A 23 -22.08 -13.34 9.61
C ASP A 23 -21.27 -12.17 10.19
N ASP A 24 -20.15 -11.78 9.55
CA ASP A 24 -19.34 -10.66 10.01
C ASP A 24 -20.14 -9.34 10.02
N PRO A 25 -20.16 -8.61 11.15
CA PRO A 25 -20.90 -7.36 11.29
C PRO A 25 -20.50 -6.28 10.26
N LEU A 26 -19.26 -6.29 9.78
CA LEU A 26 -18.77 -5.34 8.77
C LEU A 26 -19.46 -5.49 7.43
N ARG A 27 -19.96 -6.70 7.09
CA ARG A 27 -20.69 -6.90 5.83
C ARG A 27 -21.93 -6.02 5.68
N LYS A 28 -22.59 -5.69 6.80
CA LYS A 28 -23.76 -4.80 6.79
C LYS A 28 -23.43 -3.36 6.42
N ARG A 29 -22.15 -2.99 6.48
CA ARG A 29 -21.66 -1.67 6.12
C ARG A 29 -21.26 -1.55 4.65
N PHE A 30 -21.20 -2.67 3.93
CA PHE A 30 -20.80 -2.67 2.52
C PHE A 30 -21.91 -2.07 1.66
N ILE A 31 -21.50 -1.19 0.74
CA ILE A 31 -22.36 -0.56 -0.26
C ILE A 31 -21.80 -0.82 -1.66
N GLY A 32 -22.70 -0.95 -2.64
CA GLY A 32 -22.34 -1.16 -4.04
C GLY A 32 -22.00 0.12 -4.81
N GLY A 33 -22.25 1.29 -4.20
CA GLY A 33 -22.00 2.60 -4.80
C GLY A 33 -22.47 3.72 -3.87
N LEU A 34 -22.10 4.95 -4.22
CA LEU A 34 -22.49 6.14 -3.47
C LEU A 34 -23.95 6.52 -3.79
N ASP A 35 -24.65 7.08 -2.81
CA ASP A 35 -25.93 7.73 -3.02
C ASP A 35 -25.70 9.04 -3.82
N PRO A 36 -26.27 9.18 -5.04
CA PRO A 36 -26.05 10.36 -5.85
C PRO A 36 -26.65 11.64 -5.22
N ASN A 37 -27.55 11.50 -4.25
CA ASN A 37 -28.23 12.62 -3.59
C ASN A 37 -27.57 13.00 -2.23
N ARG A 38 -26.53 12.27 -1.80
CA ARG A 38 -25.88 12.51 -0.51
C ARG A 38 -24.37 12.47 -0.64
N GLN A 39 -23.72 13.61 -0.46
CA GLN A 39 -22.28 13.67 -0.35
C GLN A 39 -21.84 13.21 1.05
N PRO A 40 -20.87 12.28 1.17
CA PRO A 40 -20.30 11.91 2.46
C PRO A 40 -19.68 13.11 3.17
N GLU A 41 -19.85 13.22 4.47
CA GLU A 41 -19.17 14.25 5.27
C GLU A 41 -17.67 13.99 5.30
N ILE A 42 -17.29 12.73 5.51
CA ILE A 42 -15.90 12.29 5.47
C ILE A 42 -15.77 11.17 4.44
N TRP A 43 -14.80 11.31 3.55
CA TRP A 43 -14.40 10.28 2.60
C TRP A 43 -12.98 9.83 2.90
N ILE A 44 -12.79 8.55 3.20
CA ILE A 44 -11.47 7.94 3.41
C ILE A 44 -11.21 6.99 2.27
N GLN A 45 -10.17 7.24 1.49
CA GLN A 45 -9.78 6.38 0.37
C GLN A 45 -8.42 5.74 0.64
N VAL A 46 -8.38 4.42 0.62
CA VAL A 46 -7.18 3.61 0.88
C VAL A 46 -6.73 3.00 -0.44
N THR A 47 -5.76 3.61 -1.10
CA THR A 47 -5.23 3.17 -2.41
C THR A 47 -3.91 3.88 -2.74
N VAL A 48 -3.43 3.73 -3.97
CA VAL A 48 -2.29 4.51 -4.51
C VAL A 48 -2.73 5.97 -4.79
N PRO A 49 -1.88 6.97 -4.52
CA PRO A 49 -2.30 8.37 -4.52
C PRO A 49 -2.84 8.91 -5.86
N ASN A 50 -2.36 8.39 -7.00
CA ASN A 50 -2.87 8.82 -8.31
C ASN A 50 -4.36 8.50 -8.52
N GLU A 51 -4.91 7.54 -7.75
CA GLU A 51 -6.32 7.16 -7.77
C GLU A 51 -7.20 7.95 -6.79
N PHE A 52 -6.62 8.78 -5.93
CA PHE A 52 -7.39 9.57 -4.96
C PHE A 52 -8.40 10.49 -5.64
N GLN A 53 -9.64 10.44 -5.15
CA GLN A 53 -10.76 11.26 -5.61
C GLN A 53 -11.41 12.00 -4.44
N PRO A 54 -11.58 13.33 -4.51
CA PRO A 54 -12.21 14.11 -3.45
C PRO A 54 -13.74 14.00 -3.54
N VAL A 55 -14.31 12.94 -3.00
CA VAL A 55 -15.74 12.62 -3.06
C VAL A 55 -16.54 13.25 -1.91
N GLY A 56 -15.93 13.31 -0.73
CA GLY A 56 -16.57 13.83 0.49
C GLY A 56 -16.45 15.34 0.64
N GLN A 57 -17.07 15.87 1.68
CA GLN A 57 -16.85 17.26 2.11
C GLN A 57 -15.42 17.41 2.69
N TYR A 58 -14.95 16.39 3.44
CA TYR A 58 -13.57 16.28 3.90
C TYR A 58 -12.99 14.94 3.42
N ASN A 59 -11.81 14.99 2.78
CA ASN A 59 -11.24 13.86 2.06
C ASN A 59 -9.89 13.47 2.67
N ILE A 60 -9.76 12.21 3.05
CA ILE A 60 -8.54 11.62 3.63
C ILE A 60 -8.02 10.55 2.68
N GLY A 61 -6.80 10.74 2.17
CA GLY A 61 -6.07 9.73 1.41
C GLY A 61 -5.18 8.90 2.32
N VAL A 62 -5.27 7.58 2.24
CA VAL A 62 -4.41 6.65 2.99
C VAL A 62 -3.63 5.80 2.01
N THR A 63 -2.32 5.78 2.13
CA THR A 63 -1.46 5.02 1.22
C THR A 63 -0.28 4.37 1.95
N ALA A 64 0.19 3.23 1.45
CA ALA A 64 1.42 2.62 1.92
C ALA A 64 2.67 3.46 1.59
N GLY A 65 2.56 4.34 0.58
CA GLY A 65 3.68 5.15 0.12
C GLY A 65 4.51 4.47 -0.96
N ILE A 66 5.82 4.66 -0.89
CA ILE A 66 6.77 4.17 -1.87
C ILE A 66 8.10 3.81 -1.20
N GLU A 67 8.82 2.86 -1.75
CA GLU A 67 10.12 2.42 -1.23
C GLU A 67 11.31 3.12 -1.91
N THR A 68 11.08 3.93 -2.95
CA THR A 68 12.12 4.68 -3.67
C THR A 68 12.32 6.08 -3.07
N THR A 69 13.40 6.74 -3.46
CA THR A 69 13.80 8.08 -2.94
C THR A 69 13.09 9.24 -3.64
N VAL A 70 12.30 8.97 -4.68
CA VAL A 70 11.49 9.97 -5.40
C VAL A 70 10.10 9.40 -5.61
N MET A 71 9.09 10.17 -5.25
CA MET A 71 7.69 9.83 -5.48
C MET A 71 7.25 10.33 -6.86
N PRO A 72 6.47 9.58 -7.65
CA PRO A 72 5.98 10.04 -8.95
C PRO A 72 5.14 11.33 -8.85
N ALA A 73 5.21 12.18 -9.87
CA ALA A 73 4.46 13.44 -9.90
C ALA A 73 2.95 13.23 -9.75
N GLU A 74 2.41 12.17 -10.38
CA GLU A 74 1.00 11.80 -10.31
C GLU A 74 0.56 11.44 -8.88
N PHE A 75 1.47 10.93 -8.04
CA PHE A 75 1.19 10.65 -6.63
C PHE A 75 1.09 11.95 -5.85
N ILE A 76 2.00 12.91 -6.08
CA ILE A 76 1.94 14.24 -5.45
C ILE A 76 0.66 14.98 -5.87
N GLU A 77 0.32 14.97 -7.16
CA GLU A 77 -0.94 15.55 -7.65
C GLU A 77 -2.16 14.88 -7.02
N GLY A 78 -2.13 13.56 -6.84
CA GLY A 78 -3.17 12.81 -6.15
C GLY A 78 -3.33 13.21 -4.70
N MET A 79 -2.24 13.30 -3.96
CA MET A 79 -2.24 13.77 -2.57
C MET A 79 -2.77 15.20 -2.46
N ASN A 80 -2.47 16.06 -3.42
CA ASN A 80 -2.95 17.45 -3.42
C ASN A 80 -4.46 17.59 -3.66
N ARG A 81 -5.15 16.53 -4.11
CA ARG A 81 -6.62 16.48 -4.19
C ARG A 81 -7.31 16.26 -2.85
N MET A 82 -6.58 15.74 -1.86
CA MET A 82 -7.12 15.40 -0.55
C MET A 82 -6.95 16.54 0.46
N ASN A 83 -7.77 16.56 1.52
CA ASN A 83 -7.63 17.52 2.60
C ASN A 83 -6.52 17.10 3.59
N LEU A 84 -6.35 15.79 3.79
CA LEU A 84 -5.34 15.18 4.62
C LEU A 84 -4.84 13.90 3.95
N ASN A 85 -3.56 13.63 4.04
CA ASN A 85 -2.96 12.39 3.59
C ASN A 85 -2.30 11.66 4.76
N LEU A 86 -2.43 10.34 4.78
CA LEU A 86 -1.84 9.45 5.76
C LEU A 86 -0.96 8.43 5.05
N ILE A 87 0.26 8.26 5.54
CA ILE A 87 1.25 7.34 4.97
C ILE A 87 1.88 6.49 6.08
N SER A 88 2.29 5.26 5.77
CA SER A 88 2.71 4.30 6.78
C SER A 88 4.06 4.59 7.45
N SER A 89 4.89 5.49 6.90
CA SER A 89 6.25 5.70 7.40
C SER A 89 6.72 7.16 7.35
N ARG A 90 7.66 7.51 8.25
CA ARG A 90 8.37 8.80 8.21
C ARG A 90 9.18 8.96 6.92
N PHE A 91 9.81 7.89 6.46
CA PHE A 91 10.52 7.87 5.18
C PHE A 91 9.61 8.31 4.03
N GLY A 92 8.40 7.75 3.94
CA GLY A 92 7.42 8.15 2.92
C GLY A 92 7.03 9.63 2.99
N VAL A 93 6.91 10.20 4.21
CA VAL A 93 6.68 11.65 4.39
C VAL A 93 7.83 12.47 3.86
N GLU A 94 9.07 12.10 4.17
CA GLU A 94 10.29 12.80 3.73
C GLU A 94 10.42 12.74 2.20
N VAL A 95 10.21 11.57 1.60
CA VAL A 95 10.24 11.40 0.15
C VAL A 95 9.17 12.23 -0.55
N ALA A 96 7.93 12.20 -0.05
CA ALA A 96 6.84 13.00 -0.64
C ALA A 96 7.13 14.50 -0.59
N LYS A 97 7.63 15.01 0.54
CA LYS A 97 8.00 16.44 0.72
C LYS A 97 9.21 16.85 -0.11
N ALA A 98 10.15 15.92 -0.36
CA ALA A 98 11.35 16.19 -1.16
C ALA A 98 11.09 16.08 -2.67
N SER A 99 10.00 15.41 -3.09
CA SER A 99 9.68 15.21 -4.50
C SER A 99 9.08 16.50 -5.08
N SER A 100 9.73 17.02 -6.12
CA SER A 100 9.35 18.26 -6.81
C SER A 100 9.57 18.12 -8.30
N PHE A 101 8.61 18.59 -9.10
CA PHE A 101 8.64 18.47 -10.56
C PHE A 101 8.24 19.76 -11.24
N GLU A 102 8.86 20.06 -12.38
CA GLU A 102 8.41 21.13 -13.25
C GLU A 102 7.16 20.70 -14.02
N LYS A 103 6.11 21.50 -13.94
CA LYS A 103 4.95 21.36 -14.80
C LYS A 103 5.19 22.12 -16.09
N ARG A 104 5.16 21.40 -17.23
CA ARG A 104 5.39 21.99 -18.54
C ARG A 104 4.14 21.95 -19.40
N ASP A 105 3.95 22.99 -20.20
CA ASP A 105 2.91 23.01 -21.21
C ASP A 105 3.25 22.01 -22.33
N ASN A 106 2.30 21.14 -22.68
CA ASN A 106 2.52 20.05 -23.64
C ASN A 106 2.77 20.55 -25.07
N LYS A 107 2.38 21.77 -25.42
CA LYS A 107 2.55 22.34 -26.78
C LYS A 107 3.81 23.17 -26.92
N THR A 108 4.09 23.98 -25.92
CA THR A 108 5.19 24.96 -25.95
C THR A 108 6.44 24.48 -25.23
N ASN A 109 6.35 23.39 -24.44
CA ASN A 109 7.40 22.89 -23.55
C ASN A 109 7.90 23.94 -22.52
N GLN A 110 7.18 25.03 -22.33
CA GLN A 110 7.51 26.04 -21.35
C GLN A 110 7.13 25.58 -19.95
N VAL A 111 7.92 25.94 -18.93
CA VAL A 111 7.59 25.70 -17.53
C VAL A 111 6.43 26.61 -17.15
N ILE A 112 5.32 26.01 -16.74
CA ILE A 112 4.08 26.72 -16.34
C ILE A 112 3.79 26.61 -14.85
N GLY A 113 4.63 25.91 -14.07
CA GLY A 113 4.49 25.76 -12.63
C GLY A 113 5.36 24.66 -12.07
N GLN A 114 5.11 24.31 -10.82
CA GLN A 114 5.74 23.19 -10.12
C GLN A 114 4.68 22.28 -9.51
N VAL A 115 5.01 20.99 -9.37
CA VAL A 115 4.24 20.00 -8.65
C VAL A 115 5.00 19.67 -7.38
N ASN A 116 4.51 20.17 -6.26
CA ASN A 116 5.01 19.92 -4.92
C ASN A 116 3.87 19.44 -4.04
N LEU A 117 4.17 18.78 -2.93
CA LEU A 117 3.17 18.45 -1.93
C LEU A 117 2.70 19.73 -1.19
N GLU A 118 1.42 20.07 -1.37
CA GLU A 118 0.80 21.28 -0.77
C GLU A 118 -0.15 20.93 0.40
N LYS A 119 -0.60 19.68 0.47
CA LYS A 119 -1.57 19.24 1.46
C LYS A 119 -0.89 18.57 2.66
N PRO A 120 -1.55 18.60 3.84
CA PRO A 120 -1.06 17.92 5.03
C PRO A 120 -0.79 16.44 4.75
N LEU A 121 0.34 15.97 5.23
CA LEU A 121 0.75 14.56 5.18
C LEU A 121 1.29 14.15 6.55
N GLU A 122 0.64 13.16 7.16
CA GLU A 122 0.97 12.65 8.48
C GLU A 122 1.29 11.16 8.44
N VAL A 123 2.03 10.68 9.44
CA VAL A 123 2.35 9.26 9.57
C VAL A 123 1.22 8.54 10.30
N LEU A 124 0.67 7.52 9.64
CA LEU A 124 -0.20 6.51 10.25
C LEU A 124 0.49 5.15 10.14
N PHE A 125 1.16 4.71 11.20
CA PHE A 125 1.79 3.40 11.21
C PHE A 125 0.75 2.28 11.08
N GLU A 126 1.11 1.25 10.33
CA GLU A 126 0.31 0.05 10.20
C GLU A 126 0.27 -0.69 11.54
N GLY A 127 -0.92 -1.03 11.98
CA GLY A 127 -1.14 -1.78 13.20
C GLY A 127 -0.89 -3.28 13.01
N LEU A 128 -0.62 -3.96 14.11
CA LEU A 128 -0.47 -5.41 14.16
C LEU A 128 -1.46 -5.99 15.18
N ASN A 129 -2.19 -7.03 14.78
CA ASN A 129 -3.01 -7.78 15.71
C ASN A 129 -2.13 -8.69 16.58
N LEU A 130 -1.89 -8.29 17.83
CA LEU A 130 -1.02 -9.02 18.75
C LEU A 130 -1.64 -10.33 19.28
N GLU A 131 -2.93 -10.54 19.14
CA GLU A 131 -3.57 -11.82 19.45
C GLU A 131 -3.26 -12.87 18.38
N THR A 132 -3.10 -12.43 17.14
CA THR A 132 -2.75 -13.29 15.99
C THR A 132 -1.25 -13.41 15.80
N TYR A 133 -0.53 -12.29 15.91
CA TYR A 133 0.90 -12.20 15.65
C TYR A 133 1.66 -11.98 16.96
N TYR A 134 2.11 -13.05 17.55
CA TYR A 134 2.91 -13.03 18.79
C TYR A 134 4.01 -14.08 18.75
N LYS A 135 5.07 -13.85 19.53
CA LYS A 135 6.14 -14.82 19.68
C LYS A 135 5.65 -16.03 20.47
N LYS A 136 5.54 -17.17 19.83
CA LYS A 136 5.21 -18.42 20.51
C LYS A 136 6.41 -18.90 21.32
N PRO A 137 6.21 -19.26 22.60
CA PRO A 137 7.32 -19.73 23.46
C PRO A 137 7.86 -21.11 23.03
N GLN A 138 7.07 -21.89 22.28
CA GLN A 138 7.46 -23.22 21.81
C GLN A 138 7.39 -23.30 20.30
N SER A 139 8.35 -24.02 19.72
CA SER A 139 8.33 -24.37 18.29
C SER A 139 7.06 -25.17 17.97
N SER A 140 6.40 -24.85 16.86
CA SER A 140 5.27 -25.61 16.35
C SER A 140 5.65 -27.03 15.88
N GLY A 141 6.93 -27.38 15.89
CA GLY A 141 7.46 -28.61 15.33
C GLY A 141 7.49 -28.65 13.79
N LEU A 142 7.05 -27.59 13.12
CA LEU A 142 7.04 -27.54 11.64
C LEU A 142 8.44 -27.58 11.03
N LEU A 143 9.44 -27.13 11.77
CA LEU A 143 10.83 -27.07 11.32
C LEU A 143 11.71 -28.18 11.90
N LYS A 144 11.13 -29.19 12.58
CA LYS A 144 11.86 -30.27 13.25
C LYS A 144 12.72 -31.12 12.32
N ASP A 145 12.35 -31.18 11.05
CA ASP A 145 13.06 -31.97 10.04
C ASP A 145 14.21 -31.19 9.36
N ILE A 146 14.33 -29.91 9.67
CA ILE A 146 15.45 -29.05 9.25
C ILE A 146 16.58 -29.28 10.26
N LYS A 147 17.73 -29.76 9.76
CA LYS A 147 18.88 -30.12 10.58
C LYS A 147 19.94 -29.02 10.66
N GLU A 148 19.83 -28.05 9.78
CA GLU A 148 20.76 -26.92 9.66
C GLU A 148 20.60 -25.98 10.85
N ASP A 149 21.71 -25.56 11.46
CA ASP A 149 21.74 -24.61 12.58
C ASP A 149 21.35 -23.19 12.16
N PHE A 150 21.48 -22.88 10.88
CA PHE A 150 21.12 -21.59 10.30
C PHE A 150 20.39 -21.75 8.97
N CYS A 151 19.27 -21.03 8.84
CA CYS A 151 18.45 -21.08 7.63
C CYS A 151 18.09 -19.67 7.17
N PHE A 152 18.12 -19.43 5.86
CA PHE A 152 17.54 -18.24 5.25
C PHE A 152 16.04 -18.46 5.04
N LEU A 153 15.21 -17.50 5.44
CA LEU A 153 13.77 -17.53 5.23
C LEU A 153 13.38 -16.45 4.23
N PHE A 154 12.70 -16.82 3.17
CA PHE A 154 11.98 -15.92 2.28
C PHE A 154 10.48 -16.13 2.44
N THR A 155 9.73 -15.03 2.58
CA THR A 155 8.27 -15.02 2.54
C THR A 155 7.81 -13.99 1.52
N GLY A 156 6.97 -14.39 0.57
CA GLY A 156 6.50 -13.49 -0.47
C GLY A 156 5.72 -14.23 -1.55
N HIS A 157 5.14 -13.47 -2.46
CA HIS A 157 4.51 -14.04 -3.65
C HIS A 157 5.56 -14.27 -4.73
N TRP A 158 5.55 -15.44 -5.32
CA TRP A 158 6.24 -15.70 -6.58
C TRP A 158 5.25 -15.42 -7.71
N LEU A 159 5.29 -14.21 -8.22
CA LEU A 159 4.37 -13.75 -9.25
C LEU A 159 4.72 -14.32 -10.63
N PRO A 160 3.73 -14.48 -11.54
CA PRO A 160 4.00 -14.81 -12.94
C PRO A 160 4.93 -13.77 -13.58
N GLY A 161 5.86 -14.26 -14.39
CA GLY A 161 6.82 -13.41 -15.10
C GLY A 161 7.96 -14.25 -15.65
N LYS A 162 8.80 -13.69 -16.51
CA LYS A 162 10.06 -14.29 -16.89
C LYS A 162 11.07 -14.11 -15.74
N PHE A 163 12.20 -14.79 -15.87
CA PHE A 163 13.30 -14.68 -14.91
C PHE A 163 13.73 -13.22 -14.75
N GLY A 164 13.73 -12.73 -13.50
CA GLY A 164 14.09 -11.33 -13.20
C GLY A 164 13.03 -10.28 -13.51
N GLU A 165 11.83 -10.67 -13.99
CA GLU A 165 10.74 -9.74 -14.33
C GLU A 165 9.65 -9.65 -13.26
N ASP A 166 9.59 -10.58 -12.31
CA ASP A 166 8.61 -10.48 -11.23
C ASP A 166 9.06 -9.44 -10.18
N ARG A 167 8.09 -8.71 -9.62
CA ARG A 167 8.35 -7.60 -8.68
C ARG A 167 9.18 -8.00 -7.44
N LYS A 168 9.14 -9.26 -7.04
CA LYS A 168 9.89 -9.78 -5.88
C LYS A 168 11.20 -10.44 -6.28
N ASP A 169 11.42 -10.62 -7.58
CA ASP A 169 12.62 -11.20 -8.19
C ASP A 169 13.08 -12.51 -7.54
N VAL A 170 12.09 -13.37 -7.28
CA VAL A 170 12.30 -14.64 -6.55
C VAL A 170 13.24 -15.56 -7.30
N ALA A 171 13.17 -15.55 -8.64
CA ALA A 171 14.04 -16.39 -9.45
C ALA A 171 15.51 -15.99 -9.32
N THR A 172 15.84 -14.70 -9.34
CA THR A 172 17.20 -14.20 -9.11
C THR A 172 17.65 -14.52 -7.68
N LEU A 173 16.77 -14.35 -6.67
CA LEU A 173 17.09 -14.72 -5.29
C LEU A 173 17.51 -16.18 -5.17
N ILE A 174 16.73 -17.11 -5.74
CA ILE A 174 17.02 -18.56 -5.72
C ILE A 174 18.35 -18.85 -6.43
N THR A 175 18.54 -18.29 -7.61
CA THR A 175 19.77 -18.52 -8.41
C THR A 175 20.99 -18.01 -7.68
N THR A 176 20.94 -16.78 -7.16
CA THR A 176 22.04 -16.19 -6.41
C THR A 176 22.38 -17.00 -5.17
N PHE A 177 21.35 -17.49 -4.46
CA PHE A 177 21.55 -18.37 -3.30
C PHE A 177 22.27 -19.67 -3.70
N LEU A 178 21.81 -20.36 -4.74
CA LEU A 178 22.39 -21.61 -5.22
C LEU A 178 23.82 -21.41 -5.73
N GLU A 179 24.10 -20.32 -6.43
CA GLU A 179 25.46 -20.00 -6.91
C GLU A 179 26.42 -19.67 -5.76
N THR A 180 25.94 -18.86 -4.80
CA THR A 180 26.76 -18.43 -3.65
C THR A 180 27.17 -19.60 -2.77
N PHE A 181 26.27 -20.54 -2.53
CA PHE A 181 26.48 -21.66 -1.63
C PHE A 181 26.83 -22.97 -2.34
N LYS A 182 27.13 -22.92 -3.64
CA LYS A 182 27.50 -24.10 -4.43
C LYS A 182 28.77 -24.76 -3.86
N GLY A 183 28.66 -26.04 -3.46
CA GLY A 183 29.78 -26.83 -2.96
C GLY A 183 30.16 -26.52 -1.51
N LEU A 184 29.35 -25.81 -0.74
CA LEU A 184 29.54 -25.55 0.68
C LEU A 184 28.72 -26.49 1.59
N GLY A 185 28.01 -27.46 1.04
CA GLY A 185 27.21 -28.46 1.76
C GLY A 185 27.76 -29.85 1.67
#